data_c23e5c67b8907fd7f2ab2368179843e4
#
_entry.id   c23e5c67b8907fd7f2ab2368179843e4
#
_cell.length_a   1.000
_cell.length_b   1.000
_cell.length_c   1.000
_cell.angle_alpha   90.00
_cell.angle_beta   90.00
_cell.angle_gamma   90.00
#
_symmetry.space_group_name_H-M   'P 1'
#
loop_
_entity.id
_entity.type
_entity.pdbx_description
1 polymer ?
#
loop_
_entity_poly.entity_id
_entity_poly.type
_entity_poly.pdbx_seq_one_letter_code
_entity_poly.pdbx_strand_id
1 'polypeptide(L)'
;MKEILNRLINHDILTKEDAKQVLVKIAKGEYNTSQIAAFLTVYMMRSITIEELEGFRNALLELCLAIDLSEYNPIDLCGTGGDGKDTFNISTLASFVTAGAGVKVTKHGNYGVSSPCGSSNVMEFLGIKFSNESAFLKKSIDQAGICVLHAPLFHPAMKNVAPIRKELAVKTFFNMLGPMVNPAFPKNQIVGVFNLELARMYGYLYQNTDKNFTVLHALDGYDEISLTGATKTISNNTEGILHPKDFGVKGIEQSQIAGGETIEESARIFIEILKGKGTEAQNNVVCANAGIAIATVNGVSPKEGFESAKESLLSGKGLKALNKLQALSA
;
A
#
# COMPACT_ATOMS: atom_id res chain seq x y z
N MET A 1 -14.49 26.22 -7.71
CA MET A 1 -14.42 25.15 -8.74
C MET A 1 -14.47 25.67 -10.19
N LYS A 2 -15.41 26.54 -10.62
CA LYS A 2 -15.52 26.98 -12.03
C LYS A 2 -14.19 27.50 -12.61
N GLU A 3 -13.50 28.39 -11.91
CA GLU A 3 -12.22 28.95 -12.36
C GLU A 3 -11.13 27.88 -12.44
N ILE A 4 -11.08 26.98 -11.48
CA ILE A 4 -10.14 25.84 -11.46
C ILE A 4 -10.37 24.92 -12.65
N LEU A 5 -11.63 24.55 -12.93
CA LEU A 5 -11.97 23.72 -14.09
C LEU A 5 -11.58 24.41 -15.40
N ASN A 6 -11.83 25.71 -15.55
CA ASN A 6 -11.42 26.46 -16.74
C ASN A 6 -9.90 26.43 -16.95
N ARG A 7 -9.12 26.61 -15.91
CA ARG A 7 -7.64 26.49 -15.97
C ARG A 7 -7.24 25.10 -16.43
N LEU A 8 -7.76 24.07 -15.75
CA LEU A 8 -7.38 22.68 -16.03
C LEU A 8 -7.81 22.18 -17.42
N ILE A 9 -8.98 22.62 -17.92
CA ILE A 9 -9.47 22.32 -19.28
C ILE A 9 -8.58 22.98 -20.35
N ASN A 10 -7.99 24.13 -20.05
CA ASN A 10 -7.01 24.81 -20.89
C ASN A 10 -5.59 24.26 -20.72
N HIS A 11 -5.43 23.12 -20.06
CA HIS A 11 -4.14 22.47 -19.78
C HIS A 11 -3.20 23.22 -18.84
N ASP A 12 -3.69 24.23 -18.10
CA ASP A 12 -2.93 24.83 -17.02
C ASP A 12 -2.74 23.83 -15.89
N ILE A 13 -1.66 23.98 -15.17
CA ILE A 13 -1.34 23.16 -13.97
C ILE A 13 -1.71 23.93 -12.69
N LEU A 14 -2.03 23.20 -11.65
CA LEU A 14 -2.18 23.77 -10.32
C LEU A 14 -0.84 23.81 -9.62
N THR A 15 -0.61 24.87 -8.85
CA THR A 15 0.48 24.86 -7.88
C THR A 15 0.19 23.81 -6.79
N LYS A 16 1.20 23.39 -6.07
CA LYS A 16 1.06 22.50 -4.90
C LYS A 16 0.03 23.03 -3.89
N GLU A 17 0.05 24.34 -3.63
CA GLU A 17 -0.89 24.94 -2.68
C GLU A 17 -2.32 25.00 -3.26
N ASP A 18 -2.49 25.39 -4.53
CA ASP A 18 -3.81 25.36 -5.19
C ASP A 18 -4.41 23.94 -5.15
N ALA A 19 -3.62 22.94 -5.51
CA ALA A 19 -4.04 21.52 -5.49
C ALA A 19 -4.47 21.08 -4.08
N LYS A 20 -3.67 21.44 -3.06
CA LYS A 20 -4.01 21.18 -1.66
C LYS A 20 -5.34 21.82 -1.28
N GLN A 21 -5.50 23.11 -1.55
CA GLN A 21 -6.70 23.87 -1.17
C GLN A 21 -7.97 23.36 -1.87
N VAL A 22 -7.87 22.97 -3.14
CA VAL A 22 -9.00 22.36 -3.86
C VAL A 22 -9.45 21.08 -3.17
N LEU A 23 -8.52 20.20 -2.82
CA LEU A 23 -8.87 18.93 -2.19
C LEU A 23 -9.43 19.13 -0.77
N VAL A 24 -8.91 20.09 0.00
CA VAL A 24 -9.46 20.48 1.30
C VAL A 24 -10.91 20.96 1.15
N LYS A 25 -11.22 21.79 0.15
CA LYS A 25 -12.59 22.27 -0.10
C LYS A 25 -13.53 21.15 -0.56
N ILE A 26 -13.04 20.23 -1.40
CA ILE A 26 -13.79 19.01 -1.76
C ILE A 26 -14.15 18.22 -0.49
N ALA A 27 -13.16 18.00 0.37
CA ALA A 27 -13.31 17.26 1.61
C ALA A 27 -14.33 17.91 2.57
N LYS A 28 -14.39 19.25 2.60
CA LYS A 28 -15.36 20.02 3.37
C LYS A 28 -16.77 20.08 2.75
N GLY A 29 -16.97 19.51 1.55
CA GLY A 29 -18.24 19.53 0.85
C GLY A 29 -18.61 20.90 0.25
N GLU A 30 -17.63 21.75 -0.04
CA GLU A 30 -17.85 23.08 -0.62
C GLU A 30 -18.20 23.03 -2.12
N TYR A 31 -18.09 21.86 -2.73
CA TYR A 31 -18.38 21.64 -4.16
C TYR A 31 -19.43 20.55 -4.34
N ASN A 32 -20.27 20.69 -5.37
CA ASN A 32 -21.27 19.68 -5.70
C ASN A 32 -20.66 18.49 -6.44
N THR A 33 -21.42 17.39 -6.51
CA THR A 33 -20.98 16.12 -7.12
C THR A 33 -20.56 16.27 -8.57
N SER A 34 -21.29 17.05 -9.38
CA SER A 34 -20.95 17.28 -10.79
C SER A 34 -19.62 18.02 -10.96
N GLN A 35 -19.34 18.99 -10.09
CA GLN A 35 -18.06 19.71 -10.10
C GLN A 35 -16.90 18.82 -9.69
N ILE A 36 -17.11 17.95 -8.71
CA ILE A 36 -16.10 16.99 -8.26
C ILE A 36 -15.86 15.94 -9.35
N ALA A 37 -16.92 15.40 -9.97
CA ALA A 37 -16.79 14.45 -11.06
C ALA A 37 -16.01 15.05 -12.25
N ALA A 38 -16.34 16.30 -12.66
CA ALA A 38 -15.61 17.00 -13.71
C ALA A 38 -14.13 17.19 -13.35
N PHE A 39 -13.83 17.57 -12.11
CA PHE A 39 -12.45 17.73 -11.62
C PHE A 39 -11.67 16.41 -11.69
N LEU A 40 -12.27 15.30 -11.27
CA LEU A 40 -11.63 13.98 -11.36
C LEU A 40 -11.41 13.58 -12.82
N THR A 41 -12.38 13.84 -13.70
CA THR A 41 -12.30 13.48 -15.12
C THR A 41 -11.18 14.23 -15.83
N VAL A 42 -10.97 15.51 -15.54
CA VAL A 42 -9.88 16.27 -16.14
C VAL A 42 -8.52 15.64 -15.86
N TYR A 43 -8.30 15.17 -14.62
CA TYR A 43 -7.06 14.47 -14.24
C TYR A 43 -6.93 13.06 -14.83
N MET A 44 -7.97 12.52 -15.42
CA MET A 44 -7.90 11.27 -16.21
C MET A 44 -7.50 11.53 -17.66
N MET A 45 -7.76 12.75 -18.16
CA MET A 45 -7.49 13.14 -19.55
C MET A 45 -6.12 13.80 -19.74
N ARG A 46 -5.47 14.19 -18.66
CA ARG A 46 -4.11 14.76 -18.65
C ARG A 46 -3.27 14.14 -17.56
N SER A 47 -1.94 14.17 -17.74
CA SER A 47 -1.00 13.75 -16.71
C SER A 47 -1.07 14.69 -15.50
N ILE A 48 -1.05 14.10 -14.31
CA ILE A 48 -0.89 14.84 -13.06
C ILE A 48 0.59 15.23 -12.88
N THR A 49 0.85 16.41 -12.38
CA THR A 49 2.23 16.83 -12.05
C THR A 49 2.63 16.36 -10.65
N ILE A 50 3.94 16.34 -10.38
CA ILE A 50 4.48 16.01 -9.05
C ILE A 50 3.97 17.01 -8.00
N GLU A 51 3.92 18.29 -8.34
CA GLU A 51 3.43 19.34 -7.44
C GLU A 51 1.95 19.18 -7.09
N GLU A 52 1.12 18.85 -8.09
CA GLU A 52 -0.29 18.57 -7.88
C GLU A 52 -0.51 17.33 -7.01
N LEU A 53 0.22 16.25 -7.28
CA LEU A 53 0.17 15.01 -6.50
C LEU A 53 0.61 15.25 -5.05
N GLU A 54 1.67 16.03 -4.86
CA GLU A 54 2.14 16.44 -3.54
C GLU A 54 1.09 17.30 -2.80
N GLY A 55 0.45 18.23 -3.49
CA GLY A 55 -0.62 19.05 -2.93
C GLY A 55 -1.80 18.19 -2.45
N PHE A 56 -2.24 17.24 -3.26
CA PHE A 56 -3.32 16.31 -2.88
C PHE A 56 -2.93 15.41 -1.71
N ARG A 57 -1.70 14.88 -1.70
CA ARG A 57 -1.16 14.14 -0.56
C ARG A 57 -1.22 14.97 0.72
N ASN A 58 -0.71 16.20 0.66
CA ASN A 58 -0.65 17.08 1.82
C ASN A 58 -2.03 17.44 2.37
N ALA A 59 -3.03 17.60 1.50
CA ALA A 59 -4.42 17.81 1.93
C ALA A 59 -4.96 16.60 2.71
N LEU A 60 -4.73 15.38 2.22
CA LEU A 60 -5.20 14.17 2.89
C LEU A 60 -4.47 13.93 4.22
N LEU A 61 -3.18 14.21 4.29
CA LEU A 61 -2.41 14.10 5.54
C LEU A 61 -2.81 15.15 6.57
N GLU A 62 -3.14 16.37 6.15
CA GLU A 62 -3.65 17.43 7.05
C GLU A 62 -5.03 17.08 7.64
N LEU A 63 -5.85 16.42 6.85
CA LEU A 63 -7.24 16.09 7.22
C LEU A 63 -7.41 14.70 7.84
N CYS A 64 -6.34 13.90 7.91
CA CYS A 64 -6.42 12.56 8.48
C CYS A 64 -6.48 12.61 10.02
N LEU A 65 -7.01 11.54 10.60
CA LEU A 65 -6.91 11.29 12.04
C LEU A 65 -5.53 10.67 12.30
N ALA A 66 -4.57 11.53 12.58
CA ALA A 66 -3.18 11.13 12.83
C ALA A 66 -3.06 10.28 14.08
N ILE A 67 -2.15 9.29 14.04
CA ILE A 67 -1.77 8.47 15.19
C ILE A 67 -0.25 8.41 15.32
N ASP A 68 0.25 8.69 16.51
CA ASP A 68 1.68 8.58 16.80
C ASP A 68 2.04 7.14 17.22
N LEU A 69 2.81 6.47 16.35
CA LEU A 69 3.41 5.16 16.56
C LEU A 69 4.94 5.20 16.30
N SER A 70 5.53 6.40 16.31
CA SER A 70 6.95 6.61 16.00
C SER A 70 7.90 5.88 16.93
N GLU A 71 7.51 5.65 18.19
CA GLU A 71 8.29 4.89 19.19
C GLU A 71 8.61 3.46 18.75
N TYR A 72 7.81 2.88 17.85
CA TYR A 72 7.99 1.53 17.30
C TYR A 72 8.86 1.48 16.05
N ASN A 73 9.27 2.63 15.49
CA ASN A 73 9.96 2.75 14.20
C ASN A 73 9.38 1.83 13.11
N PRO A 74 8.06 1.90 12.85
CA PRO A 74 7.39 0.94 12.01
C PRO A 74 7.65 1.14 10.53
N ILE A 75 7.35 0.08 9.75
CA ILE A 75 7.27 0.12 8.29
C ILE A 75 5.83 -0.03 7.82
N ASP A 76 5.49 0.62 6.69
CA ASP A 76 4.28 0.35 5.91
C ASP A 76 4.62 -0.45 4.65
N LEU A 77 3.84 -1.47 4.37
CA LEU A 77 3.89 -2.24 3.11
C LEU A 77 2.56 -2.04 2.40
N CYS A 78 2.52 -1.13 1.45
CA CYS A 78 1.29 -0.77 0.76
C CYS A 78 1.54 -0.58 -0.74
N GLY A 79 0.80 -1.29 -1.59
CA GLY A 79 0.76 -1.01 -3.03
C GLY A 79 -0.34 -0.01 -3.39
N THR A 80 -0.24 0.58 -4.57
CA THR A 80 -1.28 1.45 -5.13
C THR A 80 -2.50 0.63 -5.56
N GLY A 81 -2.31 -0.65 -5.80
CA GLY A 81 -3.30 -1.48 -6.48
C GLY A 81 -3.51 -1.01 -7.92
N GLY A 82 -4.50 -1.57 -8.56
CA GLY A 82 -4.90 -1.11 -9.90
C GLY A 82 -3.97 -1.56 -11.03
N ASP A 83 -3.12 -2.51 -10.80
CA ASP A 83 -2.24 -3.13 -11.80
C ASP A 83 -2.99 -4.04 -12.79
N GLY A 84 -4.25 -4.37 -12.48
CA GLY A 84 -5.07 -5.27 -13.29
C GLY A 84 -4.65 -6.74 -13.17
N LYS A 85 -3.89 -7.08 -12.14
CA LYS A 85 -3.43 -8.42 -11.83
C LYS A 85 -4.20 -8.96 -10.63
N ASP A 86 -4.88 -10.06 -10.80
CA ASP A 86 -5.65 -10.71 -9.73
C ASP A 86 -4.75 -11.67 -8.96
N THR A 87 -3.78 -11.11 -8.21
CA THR A 87 -2.91 -11.90 -7.32
C THR A 87 -3.55 -12.12 -5.95
N PHE A 88 -3.07 -13.13 -5.23
CA PHE A 88 -3.39 -13.25 -3.81
C PHE A 88 -2.83 -12.04 -3.03
N ASN A 89 -3.28 -11.80 -1.80
CA ASN A 89 -2.97 -10.60 -1.02
C ASN A 89 -1.50 -10.55 -0.54
N ILE A 90 -0.56 -10.38 -1.50
CA ILE A 90 0.90 -10.49 -1.32
C ILE A 90 1.40 -9.52 -0.25
N SER A 91 1.15 -8.21 -0.39
CA SER A 91 1.65 -7.21 0.58
C SER A 91 1.07 -7.38 1.97
N THR A 92 -0.17 -7.89 2.07
CA THR A 92 -0.80 -8.16 3.37
C THR A 92 -0.12 -9.36 4.05
N LEU A 93 0.12 -10.45 3.32
CA LEU A 93 0.90 -11.60 3.80
C LEU A 93 2.32 -11.20 4.19
N ALA A 94 3.00 -10.45 3.31
CA ALA A 94 4.34 -9.93 3.56
C ALA A 94 4.40 -9.09 4.85
N SER A 95 3.34 -8.33 5.16
CA SER A 95 3.25 -7.56 6.41
C SER A 95 3.29 -8.43 7.65
N PHE A 96 2.57 -9.56 7.68
CA PHE A 96 2.61 -10.50 8.80
C PHE A 96 3.94 -11.23 8.90
N VAL A 97 4.54 -11.60 7.76
CA VAL A 97 5.86 -12.23 7.73
C VAL A 97 6.94 -11.27 8.21
N THR A 98 6.88 -10.00 7.81
CA THR A 98 7.76 -8.91 8.26
C THR A 98 7.63 -8.71 9.78
N ALA A 99 6.40 -8.67 10.29
CA ALA A 99 6.14 -8.58 11.73
C ALA A 99 6.70 -9.80 12.49
N GLY A 100 6.53 -11.00 11.94
CA GLY A 100 7.10 -12.24 12.49
C GLY A 100 8.64 -12.25 12.52
N ALA A 101 9.29 -11.54 11.60
CA ALA A 101 10.74 -11.35 11.59
C ALA A 101 11.22 -10.28 12.62
N GLY A 102 10.30 -9.65 13.36
CA GLY A 102 10.62 -8.68 14.42
C GLY A 102 10.58 -7.21 14.00
N VAL A 103 10.29 -6.91 12.74
CA VAL A 103 10.10 -5.54 12.25
C VAL A 103 8.66 -5.11 12.49
N LYS A 104 8.45 -4.00 13.18
CA LYS A 104 7.10 -3.49 13.48
C LYS A 104 6.42 -2.94 12.22
N VAL A 105 5.12 -3.23 12.06
CA VAL A 105 4.36 -2.88 10.86
C VAL A 105 3.13 -2.04 11.19
N THR A 106 2.95 -0.93 10.47
CA THR A 106 1.72 -0.12 10.47
C THR A 106 1.06 -0.22 9.10
N LYS A 107 0.32 -1.32 8.89
CA LYS A 107 -0.25 -1.58 7.57
C LYS A 107 -1.44 -0.67 7.28
N HIS A 108 -1.25 0.28 6.35
CA HIS A 108 -2.34 1.05 5.79
C HIS A 108 -3.02 0.27 4.67
N GLY A 109 -4.34 0.24 4.65
CA GLY A 109 -5.08 -0.56 3.67
C GLY A 109 -6.55 -0.19 3.57
N ASN A 110 -7.21 -0.73 2.53
CA ASN A 110 -8.62 -0.50 2.24
C ASN A 110 -9.27 -1.75 1.67
N TYR A 111 -10.59 -1.71 1.49
CA TYR A 111 -11.31 -2.68 0.68
C TYR A 111 -10.85 -2.62 -0.79
N GLY A 112 -11.00 -3.72 -1.50
CA GLY A 112 -10.72 -3.79 -2.93
C GLY A 112 -11.61 -2.81 -3.71
N VAL A 113 -11.01 -2.11 -4.67
CA VAL A 113 -11.73 -1.20 -5.58
C VAL A 113 -11.83 -1.82 -6.97
N SER A 114 -10.76 -2.47 -7.42
CA SER A 114 -10.65 -3.11 -8.74
C SER A 114 -10.45 -4.63 -8.66
N SER A 115 -10.25 -5.18 -7.48
CA SER A 115 -10.09 -6.63 -7.24
C SER A 115 -11.24 -7.16 -6.39
N PRO A 116 -11.57 -8.45 -6.49
CA PRO A 116 -12.61 -9.09 -5.66
C PRO A 116 -12.30 -9.03 -4.16
N CYS A 117 -11.02 -9.06 -3.80
CA CYS A 117 -10.58 -9.14 -2.41
C CYS A 117 -9.39 -8.21 -2.12
N GLY A 118 -9.67 -7.03 -1.57
CA GLY A 118 -8.64 -6.12 -1.06
C GLY A 118 -8.09 -6.55 0.32
N SER A 119 -7.06 -5.84 0.79
CA SER A 119 -6.41 -6.15 2.06
C SER A 119 -7.38 -6.13 3.26
N SER A 120 -8.30 -5.16 3.31
CA SER A 120 -9.29 -5.10 4.39
C SER A 120 -10.34 -6.19 4.30
N ASN A 121 -10.72 -6.63 3.08
CA ASN A 121 -11.68 -7.72 2.92
C ASN A 121 -11.17 -9.02 3.55
N VAL A 122 -9.94 -9.43 3.22
CA VAL A 122 -9.37 -10.66 3.77
C VAL A 122 -9.14 -10.56 5.27
N MET A 123 -8.66 -9.42 5.76
CA MET A 123 -8.41 -9.24 7.20
C MET A 123 -9.71 -9.26 8.03
N GLU A 124 -10.76 -8.59 7.56
CA GLU A 124 -12.07 -8.60 8.22
C GLU A 124 -12.70 -10.01 8.23
N PHE A 125 -12.62 -10.73 7.11
CA PHE A 125 -13.07 -12.12 7.01
C PHE A 125 -12.31 -13.05 7.98
N LEU A 126 -11.01 -12.77 8.20
CA LEU A 126 -10.19 -13.46 9.18
C LEU A 126 -10.45 -13.02 10.64
N GLY A 127 -11.44 -12.18 10.89
CA GLY A 127 -11.85 -11.75 12.23
C GLY A 127 -11.03 -10.63 12.84
N ILE A 128 -10.26 -9.89 12.03
CA ILE A 128 -9.55 -8.70 12.51
C ILE A 128 -10.53 -7.52 12.52
N LYS A 129 -10.71 -6.92 13.69
CA LYS A 129 -11.50 -5.69 13.86
C LYS A 129 -10.64 -4.47 13.56
N PHE A 130 -11.21 -3.54 12.79
CA PHE A 130 -10.58 -2.25 12.55
C PHE A 130 -10.99 -1.24 13.63
N SER A 131 -10.01 -0.48 14.09
CA SER A 131 -10.23 0.56 15.10
C SER A 131 -9.28 1.73 14.81
N ASN A 132 -9.69 2.93 15.22
CA ASN A 132 -8.83 4.12 15.29
C ASN A 132 -8.50 4.51 16.73
N GLU A 133 -8.83 3.66 17.70
CA GLU A 133 -8.49 3.82 19.09
C GLU A 133 -6.98 3.66 19.32
N SER A 134 -6.31 4.71 19.77
CA SER A 134 -4.85 4.73 19.97
C SER A 134 -4.36 3.60 20.89
N ALA A 135 -5.06 3.33 21.98
CA ALA A 135 -4.71 2.27 22.92
C ALA A 135 -4.76 0.88 22.28
N PHE A 136 -5.77 0.60 21.44
CA PHE A 136 -5.88 -0.66 20.71
C PHE A 136 -4.75 -0.82 19.69
N LEU A 137 -4.43 0.22 18.93
CA LEU A 137 -3.39 0.19 17.89
C LEU A 137 -1.99 0.02 18.52
N LYS A 138 -1.70 0.73 19.62
CA LYS A 138 -0.45 0.55 20.36
C LYS A 138 -0.33 -0.86 20.94
N LYS A 139 -1.40 -1.40 21.51
CA LYS A 139 -1.43 -2.78 22.01
C LYS A 139 -1.22 -3.80 20.88
N SER A 140 -1.81 -3.55 19.70
CA SER A 140 -1.67 -4.42 18.53
C SER A 140 -0.23 -4.46 18.02
N ILE A 141 0.39 -3.30 17.80
CA ILE A 141 1.78 -3.25 17.32
C ILE A 141 2.78 -3.76 18.36
N ASP A 142 2.52 -3.55 19.64
CA ASP A 142 3.35 -4.07 20.72
C ASP A 142 3.33 -5.60 20.76
N GLN A 143 2.14 -6.21 20.85
CA GLN A 143 1.98 -7.64 21.09
C GLN A 143 2.02 -8.49 19.83
N ALA A 144 1.39 -8.04 18.74
CA ALA A 144 1.36 -8.77 17.48
C ALA A 144 2.48 -8.36 16.51
N GLY A 145 3.19 -7.25 16.76
CA GLY A 145 4.17 -6.70 15.84
C GLY A 145 3.57 -5.91 14.68
N ILE A 146 2.26 -5.89 14.56
CA ILE A 146 1.52 -5.25 13.47
C ILE A 146 0.24 -4.61 13.99
N CYS A 147 -0.10 -3.42 13.48
CA CYS A 147 -1.44 -2.87 13.56
C CYS A 147 -1.98 -2.52 12.17
N VAL A 148 -3.31 -2.51 12.04
CA VAL A 148 -4.00 -2.25 10.78
C VAL A 148 -4.67 -0.89 10.84
N LEU A 149 -4.29 -0.02 9.92
CA LEU A 149 -4.83 1.32 9.75
C LEU A 149 -5.80 1.30 8.56
N HIS A 150 -7.08 0.99 8.85
CA HIS A 150 -8.12 0.90 7.83
C HIS A 150 -8.49 2.30 7.33
N ALA A 151 -8.19 2.62 6.09
CA ALA A 151 -8.27 3.96 5.51
C ALA A 151 -9.59 4.72 5.79
N PRO A 152 -10.79 4.10 5.69
CA PRO A 152 -12.04 4.78 5.98
C PRO A 152 -12.17 5.34 7.42
N LEU A 153 -11.49 4.74 8.39
CA LEU A 153 -11.51 5.20 9.78
C LEU A 153 -10.57 6.40 10.03
N PHE A 154 -9.57 6.58 9.16
CA PHE A 154 -8.54 7.61 9.35
C PHE A 154 -8.66 8.79 8.39
N HIS A 155 -9.38 8.64 7.28
CA HIS A 155 -9.55 9.67 6.26
C HIS A 155 -11.00 10.10 6.09
N PRO A 156 -11.59 10.79 7.08
CA PRO A 156 -12.99 11.25 7.02
C PRO A 156 -13.25 12.17 5.83
N ALA A 157 -12.22 12.88 5.37
CA ALA A 157 -12.24 13.72 4.17
C ALA A 157 -12.68 12.97 2.91
N MET A 158 -12.39 11.66 2.82
CA MET A 158 -12.77 10.84 1.68
C MET A 158 -14.27 10.52 1.59
N LYS A 159 -15.04 10.77 2.66
CA LYS A 159 -16.48 10.48 2.71
C LYS A 159 -17.26 11.17 1.59
N ASN A 160 -16.89 12.41 1.24
CA ASN A 160 -17.55 13.20 0.19
C ASN A 160 -17.09 12.81 -1.23
N VAL A 161 -15.99 12.08 -1.36
CA VAL A 161 -15.41 11.69 -2.65
C VAL A 161 -15.72 10.23 -3.01
N ALA A 162 -15.79 9.36 -2.03
CA ALA A 162 -15.97 7.92 -2.24
C ALA A 162 -17.24 7.55 -3.05
N PRO A 163 -18.42 8.14 -2.81
CA PRO A 163 -19.62 7.86 -3.62
C PRO A 163 -19.40 8.24 -5.08
N ILE A 164 -18.82 9.40 -5.36
CA ILE A 164 -18.58 9.91 -6.71
C ILE A 164 -17.61 9.00 -7.46
N ARG A 165 -16.54 8.56 -6.81
CA ARG A 165 -15.59 7.60 -7.40
C ARG A 165 -16.25 6.27 -7.72
N LYS A 166 -17.17 5.81 -6.85
CA LYS A 166 -17.91 4.56 -7.06
C LYS A 166 -18.86 4.69 -8.27
N GLU A 167 -19.55 5.83 -8.42
CA GLU A 167 -20.44 6.10 -9.54
C GLU A 167 -19.68 6.27 -10.86
N LEU A 168 -18.51 6.93 -10.85
CA LEU A 168 -17.63 7.04 -12.01
C LEU A 168 -17.10 5.68 -12.48
N ALA A 169 -16.91 4.73 -11.57
CA ALA A 169 -16.43 3.37 -11.82
C ALA A 169 -15.10 3.26 -12.60
N VAL A 170 -14.26 4.29 -12.54
CA VAL A 170 -12.96 4.37 -13.22
C VAL A 170 -11.86 4.75 -12.27
N LYS A 171 -10.61 4.44 -12.63
CA LYS A 171 -9.44 4.85 -11.84
C LYS A 171 -9.28 6.36 -11.89
N THR A 172 -8.99 6.96 -10.74
CA THR A 172 -8.72 8.40 -10.60
C THR A 172 -7.37 8.59 -9.92
N PHE A 173 -6.87 9.82 -9.83
CA PHE A 173 -5.61 10.10 -9.13
C PHE A 173 -5.62 9.67 -7.64
N PHE A 174 -6.78 9.49 -7.02
CA PHE A 174 -6.87 8.92 -5.68
C PHE A 174 -6.27 7.51 -5.56
N ASN A 175 -6.21 6.76 -6.65
CA ASN A 175 -5.56 5.44 -6.65
C ASN A 175 -4.05 5.54 -6.48
N MET A 176 -3.47 6.70 -6.78
CA MET A 176 -2.05 6.98 -6.57
C MET A 176 -1.72 7.42 -5.13
N LEU A 177 -2.71 7.87 -4.35
CA LEU A 177 -2.47 8.52 -3.05
C LEU A 177 -2.42 7.56 -1.86
N GLY A 178 -3.04 6.39 -1.97
CA GLY A 178 -3.20 5.46 -0.85
C GLY A 178 -1.92 5.22 -0.03
N PRO A 179 -0.81 4.78 -0.66
CA PRO A 179 0.44 4.55 0.06
C PRO A 179 1.09 5.81 0.65
N MET A 180 0.80 6.99 0.09
CA MET A 180 1.40 8.26 0.54
C MET A 180 0.77 8.83 1.81
N VAL A 181 -0.38 8.29 2.23
CA VAL A 181 -1.22 8.93 3.26
C VAL A 181 -1.48 8.04 4.47
N ASN A 182 -0.51 7.20 4.83
CA ASN A 182 -0.57 6.42 6.06
C ASN A 182 -0.64 7.36 7.27
N PRO A 183 -1.70 7.27 8.10
CA PRO A 183 -1.96 8.20 9.22
C PRO A 183 -0.99 8.05 10.40
N ALA A 184 -0.12 7.02 10.40
CA ALA A 184 0.96 6.87 11.37
C ALA A 184 2.27 7.54 10.92
N PHE A 185 2.33 8.11 9.72
CA PHE A 185 3.52 8.78 9.15
C PHE A 185 4.81 7.94 9.29
N PRO A 186 4.81 6.65 8.93
CA PRO A 186 5.96 5.81 9.15
C PRO A 186 7.18 6.36 8.41
N LYS A 187 8.35 6.29 9.07
CA LYS A 187 9.63 6.66 8.44
C LYS A 187 10.07 5.62 7.42
N ASN A 188 9.71 4.36 7.61
CA ASN A 188 10.08 3.28 6.70
C ASN A 188 8.87 2.88 5.84
N GLN A 189 9.09 2.68 4.53
CA GLN A 189 7.98 2.35 3.63
C GLN A 189 8.41 1.54 2.42
N ILE A 190 7.65 0.48 2.11
CA ILE A 190 7.66 -0.17 0.81
C ILE A 190 6.41 0.26 0.05
N VAL A 191 6.59 0.67 -1.19
CA VAL A 191 5.48 1.06 -2.05
C VAL A 191 5.55 0.32 -3.38
N GLY A 192 4.58 -0.52 -3.65
CA GLY A 192 4.36 -1.06 -4.98
C GLY A 192 3.51 -0.12 -5.83
N VAL A 193 3.88 0.06 -7.09
CA VAL A 193 3.17 0.95 -8.01
C VAL A 193 2.88 0.27 -9.34
N PHE A 194 1.76 0.63 -9.97
CA PHE A 194 1.25 -0.06 -11.17
C PHE A 194 1.96 0.34 -12.49
N ASN A 195 2.83 1.34 -12.51
CA ASN A 195 3.63 1.69 -13.69
C ASN A 195 4.93 2.44 -13.33
N LEU A 196 5.85 2.53 -14.30
CA LEU A 196 7.15 3.18 -14.13
C LEU A 196 7.07 4.70 -13.97
N GLU A 197 6.09 5.36 -14.58
CA GLU A 197 5.89 6.80 -14.42
C GLU A 197 5.60 7.13 -12.96
N LEU A 198 4.66 6.38 -12.37
CA LEU A 198 4.33 6.54 -10.96
C LEU A 198 5.50 6.16 -10.03
N ALA A 199 6.31 5.15 -10.41
CA ALA A 199 7.53 4.83 -9.65
C ALA A 199 8.50 6.01 -9.57
N ARG A 200 8.69 6.72 -10.67
CA ARG A 200 9.54 7.94 -10.72
C ARG A 200 8.93 9.06 -9.88
N MET A 201 7.62 9.30 -9.99
CA MET A 201 6.93 10.34 -9.21
C MET A 201 7.07 10.08 -7.71
N TYR A 202 6.87 8.85 -7.26
CA TYR A 202 7.05 8.47 -5.86
C TYR A 202 8.49 8.62 -5.40
N GLY A 203 9.46 8.14 -6.20
CA GLY A 203 10.88 8.31 -5.91
C GLY A 203 11.24 9.78 -5.73
N TYR A 204 10.78 10.65 -6.64
CA TYR A 204 11.02 12.07 -6.57
C TYR A 204 10.43 12.75 -5.33
N LEU A 205 9.19 12.38 -4.98
CA LEU A 205 8.51 12.90 -3.80
C LEU A 205 9.19 12.46 -2.50
N TYR A 206 9.61 11.20 -2.42
CA TYR A 206 10.17 10.65 -1.19
C TYR A 206 11.65 11.02 -0.98
N GLN A 207 12.43 11.23 -2.04
CA GLN A 207 13.80 11.74 -1.94
C GLN A 207 13.91 13.09 -1.25
N ASN A 208 12.83 13.89 -1.27
CA ASN A 208 12.75 15.19 -0.60
C ASN A 208 12.20 15.09 0.84
N THR A 209 12.19 13.89 1.42
CA THR A 209 11.72 13.62 2.79
C THR A 209 12.80 12.89 3.58
N ASP A 210 12.58 12.73 4.89
CA ASP A 210 13.42 11.91 5.78
C ASP A 210 13.02 10.42 5.81
N LYS A 211 12.17 9.99 4.84
CA LYS A 211 11.73 8.59 4.74
C LYS A 211 12.88 7.68 4.29
N ASN A 212 12.91 6.51 4.88
CA ASN A 212 13.64 5.36 4.39
C ASN A 212 12.67 4.51 3.57
N PHE A 213 12.86 4.42 2.26
CA PHE A 213 11.86 3.87 1.36
C PHE A 213 12.44 2.97 0.27
N THR A 214 11.58 2.07 -0.20
CA THR A 214 11.76 1.39 -1.48
C THR A 214 10.45 1.44 -2.28
N VAL A 215 10.47 2.11 -3.41
CA VAL A 215 9.40 2.06 -4.42
C VAL A 215 9.72 0.94 -5.38
N LEU A 216 8.74 0.13 -5.74
CA LEU A 216 8.93 -1.01 -6.63
C LEU A 216 7.82 -1.12 -7.69
N HIS A 217 8.20 -1.64 -8.85
CA HIS A 217 7.31 -1.96 -9.95
C HIS A 217 7.89 -3.16 -10.73
N ALA A 218 7.15 -4.26 -10.80
CA ALA A 218 7.55 -5.37 -11.64
C ALA A 218 7.36 -5.01 -13.13
N LEU A 219 8.40 -5.27 -13.95
CA LEU A 219 8.41 -4.81 -15.35
C LEU A 219 7.36 -5.49 -16.23
N ASP A 220 6.77 -6.57 -15.75
CA ASP A 220 5.62 -7.25 -16.34
C ASP A 220 4.26 -6.82 -15.78
N GLY A 221 4.25 -5.70 -15.01
CA GLY A 221 3.06 -4.91 -14.70
C GLY A 221 2.46 -5.08 -13.30
N TYR A 222 3.12 -5.80 -12.38
CA TYR A 222 2.63 -5.91 -11.00
C TYR A 222 3.11 -4.74 -10.12
N ASP A 223 2.28 -4.36 -9.17
CA ASP A 223 2.65 -3.44 -8.08
C ASP A 223 3.26 -4.18 -6.86
N GLU A 224 3.84 -5.35 -7.09
CA GLU A 224 4.49 -6.23 -6.12
C GLU A 224 5.76 -6.83 -6.74
N ILE A 225 6.65 -7.43 -5.93
CA ILE A 225 7.70 -8.32 -6.45
C ILE A 225 7.03 -9.65 -6.80
N SER A 226 6.72 -9.82 -8.06
CA SER A 226 5.98 -10.99 -8.56
C SER A 226 6.83 -12.25 -8.72
N LEU A 227 8.16 -12.10 -8.89
CA LEU A 227 9.10 -13.12 -9.29
C LEU A 227 8.83 -13.75 -10.68
N THR A 228 7.81 -13.26 -11.40
CA THR A 228 7.54 -13.65 -12.79
C THR A 228 8.48 -12.96 -13.78
N GLY A 229 9.10 -11.87 -13.34
CA GLY A 229 10.03 -11.07 -14.12
C GLY A 229 10.96 -10.25 -13.24
N ALA A 230 11.60 -9.27 -13.86
CA ALA A 230 12.44 -8.32 -13.18
C ALA A 230 11.59 -7.21 -12.54
N THR A 231 12.03 -6.69 -11.40
CA THR A 231 11.37 -5.61 -10.67
C THR A 231 12.28 -4.38 -10.61
N LYS A 232 11.77 -3.24 -11.10
CA LYS A 232 12.40 -1.93 -10.91
C LYS A 232 12.26 -1.51 -9.46
N THR A 233 13.35 -1.00 -8.87
CA THR A 233 13.35 -0.44 -7.51
C THR A 233 13.98 0.94 -7.50
N ILE A 234 13.44 1.84 -6.68
CA ILE A 234 13.96 3.17 -6.39
C ILE A 234 13.98 3.32 -4.87
N SER A 235 15.13 3.62 -4.29
CA SER A 235 15.29 3.82 -2.86
C SER A 235 15.99 5.16 -2.58
N ASN A 236 16.30 5.46 -1.32
CA ASN A 236 16.97 6.69 -0.93
C ASN A 236 18.25 6.98 -1.73
N ASN A 237 19.07 5.95 -1.94
CA ASN A 237 20.41 6.14 -2.50
C ASN A 237 20.66 5.36 -3.79
N THR A 238 19.74 4.47 -4.16
CA THR A 238 19.96 3.56 -5.28
C THR A 238 18.70 3.42 -6.13
N GLU A 239 18.95 3.25 -7.42
CA GLU A 239 17.96 2.84 -8.39
C GLU A 239 18.49 1.58 -9.08
N GLY A 240 17.69 0.54 -9.15
CA GLY A 240 18.16 -0.74 -9.65
C GLY A 240 17.06 -1.60 -10.25
N ILE A 241 17.46 -2.79 -10.65
CA ILE A 241 16.56 -3.85 -11.13
C ILE A 241 16.89 -5.10 -10.33
N LEU A 242 15.89 -5.68 -9.67
CA LEU A 242 15.98 -6.95 -8.98
C LEU A 242 15.44 -8.06 -9.87
N HIS A 243 16.13 -9.17 -9.88
CA HIS A 243 15.74 -10.41 -10.55
C HIS A 243 15.44 -11.51 -9.52
N PRO A 244 14.67 -12.54 -9.85
CA PRO A 244 14.45 -13.69 -8.94
C PRO A 244 15.75 -14.29 -8.39
N LYS A 245 16.80 -14.35 -9.20
CA LYS A 245 18.13 -14.83 -8.78
C LYS A 245 18.77 -14.03 -7.64
N ASP A 246 18.43 -12.75 -7.49
CA ASP A 246 18.99 -11.89 -6.44
C ASP A 246 18.43 -12.24 -5.05
N PHE A 247 17.30 -12.97 -5.03
CA PHE A 247 16.74 -13.61 -3.86
C PHE A 247 17.18 -15.08 -3.70
N GLY A 248 17.96 -15.62 -4.65
CA GLY A 248 18.38 -17.01 -4.68
C GLY A 248 17.29 -17.97 -5.17
N VAL A 249 16.28 -17.48 -5.89
CA VAL A 249 15.17 -18.29 -6.42
C VAL A 249 15.08 -18.23 -7.95
N LYS A 250 14.32 -19.16 -8.53
CA LYS A 250 14.01 -19.16 -9.96
C LYS A 250 12.80 -18.28 -10.25
N GLY A 251 12.69 -17.80 -11.47
CA GLY A 251 11.46 -17.17 -11.98
C GLY A 251 10.30 -18.16 -11.98
N ILE A 252 9.10 -17.64 -11.85
CA ILE A 252 7.85 -18.41 -11.78
C ILE A 252 6.87 -17.93 -12.86
N GLU A 253 5.81 -18.71 -13.08
CA GLU A 253 4.75 -18.37 -14.02
C GLU A 253 3.64 -17.54 -13.35
N GLN A 254 2.97 -16.67 -14.11
CA GLN A 254 1.90 -15.80 -13.60
C GLN A 254 0.76 -16.59 -12.94
N SER A 255 0.40 -17.75 -13.49
CA SER A 255 -0.65 -18.62 -12.94
C SER A 255 -0.35 -19.13 -11.54
N GLN A 256 0.92 -19.16 -11.12
CA GLN A 256 1.32 -19.66 -9.80
C GLN A 256 1.07 -18.66 -8.66
N ILE A 257 0.75 -17.40 -9.00
CA ILE A 257 0.47 -16.33 -8.04
C ILE A 257 -0.94 -15.75 -8.19
N ALA A 258 -1.82 -16.44 -8.90
CA ALA A 258 -3.23 -16.07 -9.00
C ALA A 258 -3.89 -16.06 -7.62
N GLY A 259 -4.80 -15.10 -7.40
CA GLY A 259 -5.63 -14.99 -6.20
C GLY A 259 -6.84 -15.92 -6.23
N GLY A 260 -7.66 -15.83 -5.17
CA GLY A 260 -8.96 -16.50 -5.14
C GLY A 260 -10.03 -15.66 -5.83
N GLU A 261 -11.05 -16.33 -6.37
CA GLU A 261 -12.22 -15.69 -6.99
C GLU A 261 -13.19 -15.10 -5.94
N THR A 262 -13.12 -15.63 -4.71
CA THR A 262 -13.93 -15.18 -3.58
C THR A 262 -13.07 -14.75 -2.39
N ILE A 263 -13.70 -14.04 -1.43
CA ILE A 263 -13.02 -13.65 -0.19
C ILE A 263 -12.64 -14.90 0.62
N GLU A 264 -13.48 -15.93 0.65
CA GLU A 264 -13.22 -17.20 1.34
C GLU A 264 -12.01 -17.92 0.75
N GLU A 265 -11.91 -17.97 -0.57
CA GLU A 265 -10.75 -18.58 -1.25
C GLU A 265 -9.47 -17.79 -0.98
N SER A 266 -9.54 -16.47 -1.07
CA SER A 266 -8.43 -15.58 -0.75
C SER A 266 -7.96 -15.77 0.70
N ALA A 267 -8.89 -15.90 1.65
CA ALA A 267 -8.59 -16.15 3.06
C ALA A 267 -7.98 -17.55 3.27
N ARG A 268 -8.46 -18.55 2.53
CA ARG A 268 -7.90 -19.92 2.58
C ARG A 268 -6.45 -19.91 2.08
N ILE A 269 -6.18 -19.31 0.92
CA ILE A 269 -4.82 -19.15 0.38
C ILE A 269 -3.92 -18.44 1.40
N PHE A 270 -4.43 -17.35 1.98
CA PHE A 270 -3.73 -16.55 2.98
C PHE A 270 -3.27 -17.36 4.19
N ILE A 271 -4.20 -18.15 4.76
CA ILE A 271 -3.91 -18.99 5.95
C ILE A 271 -2.95 -20.13 5.60
N GLU A 272 -3.11 -20.79 4.45
CA GLU A 272 -2.23 -21.89 4.06
C GLU A 272 -0.80 -21.41 3.83
N ILE A 273 -0.62 -20.22 3.22
CA ILE A 273 0.71 -19.60 3.08
C ILE A 273 1.30 -19.30 4.46
N LEU A 274 0.58 -18.65 5.38
CA LEU A 274 1.10 -18.34 6.72
C LEU A 274 1.39 -19.57 7.57
N LYS A 275 0.74 -20.72 7.29
CA LYS A 275 1.09 -22.03 7.87
C LYS A 275 2.36 -22.64 7.25
N GLY A 276 2.99 -22.00 6.27
CA GLY A 276 4.09 -22.55 5.51
C GLY A 276 3.69 -23.65 4.52
N LYS A 277 2.39 -23.80 4.25
CA LYS A 277 1.81 -24.82 3.34
C LYS A 277 1.43 -24.27 1.97
N GLY A 278 1.76 -23.02 1.66
CA GLY A 278 1.65 -22.47 0.33
C GLY A 278 2.55 -23.20 -0.65
N THR A 279 2.30 -23.04 -1.96
CA THR A 279 3.24 -23.54 -2.98
C THR A 279 4.60 -22.86 -2.83
N GLU A 280 5.65 -23.45 -3.39
CA GLU A 280 6.98 -22.83 -3.40
C GLU A 280 6.95 -21.43 -4.02
N ALA A 281 6.23 -21.25 -5.11
CA ALA A 281 6.03 -19.96 -5.78
C ALA A 281 5.38 -18.93 -4.85
N GLN A 282 4.27 -19.27 -4.20
CA GLN A 282 3.55 -18.39 -3.27
C GLN A 282 4.43 -17.99 -2.07
N ASN A 283 5.10 -18.96 -1.47
CA ASN A 283 5.99 -18.71 -0.33
C ASN A 283 7.16 -17.79 -0.73
N ASN A 284 7.79 -18.04 -1.89
CA ASN A 284 8.90 -17.23 -2.39
C ASN A 284 8.47 -15.79 -2.69
N VAL A 285 7.30 -15.58 -3.30
CA VAL A 285 6.78 -14.23 -3.58
C VAL A 285 6.52 -13.45 -2.30
N VAL A 286 5.89 -14.08 -1.29
CA VAL A 286 5.67 -13.43 0.01
C VAL A 286 7.01 -13.12 0.69
N CYS A 287 7.98 -14.06 0.65
CA CYS A 287 9.30 -13.85 1.23
C CYS A 287 10.11 -12.76 0.51
N ALA A 288 9.96 -12.61 -0.82
CA ALA A 288 10.62 -11.54 -1.56
C ALA A 288 10.10 -10.15 -1.16
N ASN A 289 8.78 -9.99 -1.07
CA ASN A 289 8.17 -8.72 -0.66
C ASN A 289 8.44 -8.39 0.83
N ALA A 290 8.33 -9.35 1.73
CA ALA A 290 8.70 -9.18 3.13
C ALA A 290 10.21 -8.96 3.30
N GLY A 291 11.02 -9.64 2.51
CA GLY A 291 12.48 -9.52 2.52
C GLY A 291 12.96 -8.11 2.16
N ILE A 292 12.37 -7.49 1.14
CA ILE A 292 12.69 -6.10 0.81
C ILE A 292 12.25 -5.15 1.93
N ALA A 293 11.12 -5.40 2.60
CA ALA A 293 10.70 -4.59 3.75
C ALA A 293 11.71 -4.71 4.91
N ILE A 294 12.15 -5.93 5.23
CA ILE A 294 13.18 -6.17 6.24
C ILE A 294 14.50 -5.52 5.83
N ALA A 295 14.91 -5.65 4.57
CA ALA A 295 16.13 -5.05 4.04
C ALA A 295 16.11 -3.52 4.13
N THR A 296 14.97 -2.90 3.81
CA THR A 296 14.79 -1.45 3.89
C THR A 296 14.97 -0.93 5.32
N VAL A 297 14.40 -1.61 6.32
CA VAL A 297 14.50 -1.17 7.73
C VAL A 297 15.87 -1.43 8.31
N ASN A 298 16.46 -2.60 8.03
CA ASN A 298 17.67 -3.08 8.70
C ASN A 298 18.97 -2.74 7.93
N GLY A 299 18.87 -2.22 6.71
CA GLY A 299 20.04 -1.89 5.87
C GLY A 299 20.82 -3.12 5.41
N VAL A 300 20.16 -4.28 5.28
CA VAL A 300 20.77 -5.53 4.81
C VAL A 300 20.47 -5.74 3.31
N SER A 301 21.13 -6.73 2.68
CA SER A 301 20.89 -7.05 1.28
C SER A 301 19.49 -7.66 1.06
N PRO A 302 18.94 -7.58 -0.18
CA PRO A 302 17.68 -8.24 -0.53
C PRO A 302 17.67 -9.74 -0.20
N LYS A 303 18.79 -10.43 -0.40
CA LYS A 303 18.94 -11.85 -0.10
C LYS A 303 18.88 -12.14 1.40
N GLU A 304 19.58 -11.38 2.22
CA GLU A 304 19.53 -11.54 3.69
C GLU A 304 18.13 -11.23 4.23
N GLY A 305 17.48 -10.20 3.71
CA GLY A 305 16.08 -9.91 4.02
C GLY A 305 15.15 -11.05 3.64
N PHE A 306 15.34 -11.64 2.45
CA PHE A 306 14.58 -12.80 1.98
C PHE A 306 14.74 -14.01 2.91
N GLU A 307 15.95 -14.35 3.32
CA GLU A 307 16.21 -15.48 4.24
C GLU A 307 15.56 -15.24 5.62
N SER A 308 15.60 -14.00 6.12
CA SER A 308 14.91 -13.62 7.36
C SER A 308 13.39 -13.75 7.24
N ALA A 309 12.83 -13.36 6.11
CA ALA A 309 11.40 -13.52 5.82
C ALA A 309 11.02 -15.00 5.72
N LYS A 310 11.85 -15.81 5.06
CA LYS A 310 11.65 -17.26 4.91
C LYS A 310 11.70 -17.97 6.27
N GLU A 311 12.64 -17.61 7.14
CA GLU A 311 12.66 -18.11 8.51
C GLU A 311 11.37 -17.74 9.26
N SER A 312 10.94 -16.48 9.18
CA SER A 312 9.70 -16.02 9.82
C SER A 312 8.48 -16.80 9.34
N LEU A 313 8.35 -17.02 8.04
CA LEU A 313 7.25 -17.77 7.44
C LEU A 313 7.27 -19.23 7.89
N LEU A 314 8.38 -19.94 7.66
CA LEU A 314 8.48 -21.39 7.88
C LEU A 314 8.49 -21.77 9.37
N SER A 315 8.97 -20.90 10.26
CA SER A 315 8.88 -21.11 11.71
C SER A 315 7.52 -20.76 12.31
N GLY A 316 6.56 -20.27 11.49
CA GLY A 316 5.21 -19.88 11.93
C GLY A 316 5.15 -18.57 12.71
N LYS A 317 6.21 -17.76 12.73
CA LYS A 317 6.23 -16.46 13.42
C LYS A 317 5.22 -15.47 12.80
N GLY A 318 5.09 -15.47 11.45
CA GLY A 318 4.08 -14.67 10.74
C GLY A 318 2.65 -15.09 11.11
N LEU A 319 2.37 -16.40 11.18
CA LEU A 319 1.08 -16.92 11.64
C LEU A 319 0.80 -16.53 13.11
N LYS A 320 1.82 -16.58 13.96
CA LYS A 320 1.69 -16.16 15.37
C LYS A 320 1.33 -14.67 15.48
N ALA A 321 1.86 -13.81 14.61
CA ALA A 321 1.49 -12.39 14.55
C ALA A 321 -0.01 -12.22 14.20
N LEU A 322 -0.51 -12.96 13.19
CA LEU A 322 -1.93 -12.98 12.84
C LEU A 322 -2.79 -13.44 14.02
N ASN A 323 -2.48 -14.59 14.62
CA ASN A 323 -3.26 -15.15 15.73
C ASN A 323 -3.33 -14.19 16.93
N LYS A 324 -2.24 -13.50 17.23
CA LYS A 324 -2.22 -12.48 18.29
C LYS A 324 -3.11 -11.29 17.95
N LEU A 325 -3.07 -10.81 16.71
CA LEU A 325 -3.92 -9.70 16.28
C LEU A 325 -5.40 -10.08 16.29
N GLN A 326 -5.75 -11.31 15.89
CA GLN A 326 -7.11 -11.86 16.00
C GLN A 326 -7.57 -11.92 17.48
N ALA A 327 -6.73 -12.41 18.39
CA ALA A 327 -7.05 -12.48 19.81
C ALA A 327 -7.27 -11.10 20.45
N LEU A 328 -6.61 -10.06 19.95
CA LEU A 328 -6.83 -8.68 20.38
C LEU A 328 -8.11 -8.07 19.80
N SER A 329 -8.57 -8.63 18.68
CA SER A 329 -9.79 -8.19 17.97
C SER A 329 -11.07 -8.86 18.51
N ALA A 330 -10.95 -9.95 19.25
CA ALA A 330 -12.07 -10.65 19.88
C ALA A 330 -12.61 -9.83 21.07
#